data_f96fb7a1d525f8e6d3d70c13f012ead3
#
_entry.id   f96fb7a1d525f8e6d3d70c13f012ead3
#
_cell.length_a   1.000
_cell.length_b   1.000
_cell.length_c   1.000
_cell.angle_alpha   90.00
_cell.angle_beta   90.00
_cell.angle_gamma   90.00
#
_symmetry.space_group_name_H-M   'P 1'
#
loop_
_entity.id
_entity.type
_entity.pdbx_description
1 polymer ?
#
loop_
_entity_poly.entity_id
_entity_poly.type
_entity_poly.pdbx_seq_one_letter_code
_entity_poly.pdbx_strand_id
1 'polypeptide(L)'
;MVNVKFYGLIRSNHRVTEMNVKPGTLRTIIDQIQATYPQISDHEFLTAVIFVNQEKVMHLDRMQLEISEGDEIVFTNFVGGG
;
A
#
# COMPACT_ATOMS: atom_id res chain seq x y z
N MET A 1 -7.03 10.63 9.00
CA MET A 1 -6.15 10.19 7.89
C MET A 1 -5.96 8.68 7.94
N VAL A 2 -5.58 8.11 6.83
CA VAL A 2 -5.19 6.71 6.74
C VAL A 2 -3.68 6.65 6.84
N ASN A 3 -3.16 5.80 7.73
CA ASN A 3 -1.72 5.63 7.90
C ASN A 3 -1.24 4.50 6.98
N VAL A 4 -0.24 4.78 6.15
CA VAL A 4 0.33 3.81 5.22
C VAL A 4 1.77 3.54 5.63
N LYS A 5 2.09 2.27 5.83
CA LYS A 5 3.44 1.83 6.18
C LYS A 5 3.99 0.96 5.06
N PHE A 6 5.26 1.14 4.78
CA PHE A 6 5.95 0.41 3.72
C PHE A 6 7.02 -0.50 4.30
N TYR A 7 6.98 -1.76 3.90
CA TYR A 7 8.01 -2.75 4.19
C TYR A 7 8.38 -3.45 2.89
N GLY A 8 9.34 -4.35 2.93
CA GLY A 8 9.71 -5.12 1.76
C GLY A 8 10.35 -4.29 0.65
N LEU A 9 10.03 -4.63 -0.59
CA LEU A 9 10.74 -4.07 -1.75
C LEU A 9 10.47 -2.59 -1.99
N ILE A 10 9.24 -2.12 -1.77
CA ILE A 10 8.94 -0.70 -1.95
C ILE A 10 9.80 0.13 -1.00
N ARG A 11 9.87 -0.29 0.25
CA ARG A 11 10.70 0.39 1.24
C ARG A 11 12.17 0.38 0.84
N SER A 12 12.67 -0.79 0.44
CA SER A 12 14.09 -0.93 0.06
C SER A 12 14.45 -0.13 -1.17
N ASN A 13 13.60 -0.19 -2.19
CA ASN A 13 13.90 0.43 -3.48
C ASN A 13 13.75 1.94 -3.45
N HIS A 14 12.83 2.45 -2.67
CA HIS A 14 12.45 3.87 -2.71
C HIS A 14 12.72 4.60 -1.40
N ARG A 15 13.14 3.89 -0.36
CA ARG A 15 13.45 4.45 0.96
C ARG A 15 12.28 5.20 1.58
N VAL A 16 11.07 4.73 1.29
CA VAL A 16 9.85 5.27 1.91
C VAL A 16 9.48 4.36 3.08
N THR A 17 9.09 4.93 4.19
CA THR A 17 8.76 4.16 5.39
C THR A 17 7.30 4.29 5.79
N GLU A 18 6.76 5.49 5.68
CA GLU A 18 5.43 5.76 6.20
C GLU A 18 4.90 7.07 5.62
N MET A 19 3.59 7.14 5.42
CA MET A 19 2.94 8.40 5.07
C MET A 19 1.46 8.34 5.45
N ASN A 20 0.82 9.49 5.50
CA ASN A 20 -0.62 9.59 5.72
C ASN A 20 -1.31 10.02 4.44
N VAL A 21 -2.48 9.46 4.18
CA VAL A 21 -3.29 9.78 3.01
C VAL A 21 -4.75 9.94 3.41
N LYS A 22 -5.55 10.49 2.51
CA LYS A 22 -6.99 10.65 2.73
C LYS A 22 -7.69 9.31 2.51
N PRO A 23 -8.81 9.06 3.22
CA PRO A 23 -9.63 7.87 2.99
C PRO A 23 -10.15 7.80 1.56
N GLY A 24 -10.52 6.62 1.13
CA GLY A 24 -11.06 6.36 -0.19
C GLY A 24 -10.84 4.91 -0.57
N THR A 25 -10.93 4.62 -1.86
CA THR A 25 -10.63 3.27 -2.33
C THR A 25 -9.13 3.05 -2.31
N LEU A 26 -8.72 1.77 -2.28
CA LEU A 26 -7.30 1.45 -2.34
C LEU A 26 -6.65 2.05 -3.60
N ARG A 27 -7.37 2.08 -4.73
CA ARG A 27 -6.88 2.72 -5.96
C ARG A 27 -6.56 4.20 -5.73
N THR A 28 -7.47 4.93 -5.10
CA THR A 28 -7.24 6.35 -4.85
C THR A 28 -6.14 6.59 -3.83
N ILE A 29 -5.98 5.68 -2.88
CA ILE A 29 -4.88 5.75 -1.92
C ILE A 29 -3.53 5.57 -2.64
N ILE A 30 -3.44 4.58 -3.53
CA ILE A 30 -2.24 4.38 -4.33
C ILE A 30 -1.96 5.62 -5.20
N ASP A 31 -3.00 6.22 -5.78
CA ASP A 31 -2.84 7.45 -6.56
C ASP A 31 -2.23 8.57 -5.72
N GLN A 32 -2.67 8.73 -4.47
CA GLN A 32 -2.09 9.72 -3.56
C GLN A 32 -0.62 9.42 -3.25
N ILE A 33 -0.29 8.15 -3.05
CA ILE A 33 1.09 7.74 -2.81
C ILE A 33 1.95 8.08 -4.02
N GLN A 34 1.48 7.77 -5.22
CA GLN A 34 2.22 8.04 -6.45
C GLN A 34 2.32 9.53 -6.76
N ALA A 35 1.38 10.34 -6.28
CA ALA A 35 1.50 11.80 -6.42
C ALA A 35 2.70 12.34 -5.64
N THR A 36 3.03 11.72 -4.52
CA THR A 36 4.19 12.09 -3.70
C THR A 36 5.46 11.37 -4.17
N TYR A 37 5.33 10.09 -4.54
CA TYR A 37 6.44 9.24 -4.94
C TYR A 37 6.17 8.65 -6.33
N PRO A 38 6.27 9.46 -7.40
CA PRO A 38 5.92 9.01 -8.76
C PRO A 38 6.83 7.89 -9.28
N GLN A 39 7.98 7.69 -8.66
CA GLN A 39 8.89 6.63 -9.05
C GLN A 39 8.40 5.23 -8.65
N ILE A 40 7.43 5.12 -7.73
CA ILE A 40 6.88 3.82 -7.35
C ILE A 40 5.86 3.41 -8.43
N SER A 41 6.12 2.29 -9.11
CA SER A 41 5.30 1.86 -10.23
C SER A 41 4.03 1.14 -9.79
N ASP A 42 3.05 1.12 -10.69
CA ASP A 42 1.83 0.31 -10.47
C ASP A 42 2.18 -1.15 -10.22
N HIS A 43 3.16 -1.68 -10.94
CA HIS A 43 3.58 -3.07 -10.80
C HIS A 43 4.01 -3.38 -9.37
N GLU A 44 4.74 -2.46 -8.75
CA GLU A 44 5.20 -2.66 -7.36
C GLU A 44 4.02 -2.75 -6.40
N PHE A 45 2.99 -1.93 -6.59
CA PHE A 45 1.79 -2.02 -5.76
C PHE A 45 0.99 -3.29 -6.04
N LEU A 46 0.89 -3.68 -7.31
CA LEU A 46 0.11 -4.87 -7.68
C LEU A 46 0.74 -6.16 -7.18
N THR A 47 2.06 -6.21 -7.11
CA THR A 47 2.77 -7.40 -6.65
C THR A 47 3.03 -7.41 -5.15
N ALA A 48 2.78 -6.31 -4.48
CA ALA A 48 2.95 -6.23 -3.03
C ALA A 48 1.86 -7.04 -2.32
N VAL A 49 2.21 -7.51 -1.13
CA VAL A 49 1.23 -8.06 -0.19
C VAL A 49 0.69 -6.88 0.60
N ILE A 50 -0.62 -6.78 0.67
CA ILE A 50 -1.28 -5.63 1.28
C ILE A 50 -2.09 -6.10 2.48
N PHE A 51 -1.89 -5.43 3.61
CA PHE A 51 -2.70 -5.63 4.82
C PHE A 51 -3.46 -4.35 5.13
N VAL A 52 -4.72 -4.49 5.51
CA VAL A 52 -5.53 -3.38 6.03
C VAL A 52 -5.95 -3.78 7.43
N ASN A 53 -5.54 -2.97 8.41
CA ASN A 53 -5.80 -3.25 9.83
C ASN A 53 -5.38 -4.69 10.19
N GLN A 54 -4.20 -5.10 9.70
CA GLN A 54 -3.59 -6.40 9.97
C GLN A 54 -4.28 -7.59 9.30
N GLU A 55 -5.24 -7.32 8.41
CA GLU A 55 -5.88 -8.38 7.61
C GLU A 55 -5.39 -8.31 6.17
N LYS A 56 -4.95 -9.46 5.65
CA LYS A 56 -4.46 -9.53 4.28
C LYS A 56 -5.57 -9.28 3.28
N VAL A 57 -5.30 -8.39 2.33
CA VAL A 57 -6.24 -8.09 1.26
C VAL A 57 -6.05 -9.09 0.13
N MET A 58 -7.15 -9.76 -0.26
CA MET A 58 -7.11 -10.71 -1.36
C MET A 58 -7.04 -9.99 -2.70
N HIS A 59 -6.62 -10.69 -3.74
CA HIS A 59 -6.41 -10.09 -5.04
C HIS A 59 -7.66 -9.54 -5.71
N LEU A 60 -8.76 -10.26 -5.60
CA LEU A 60 -9.99 -9.85 -6.28
C LEU A 60 -10.52 -8.55 -5.68
N ASP A 61 -10.81 -7.61 -6.56
CA ASP A 61 -11.45 -6.33 -6.20
C ASP A 61 -10.66 -5.47 -5.22
N ARG A 62 -9.38 -5.76 -5.02
CA ARG A 62 -8.62 -5.05 -3.99
C ARG A 62 -8.50 -3.55 -4.26
N MET A 63 -8.47 -3.14 -5.54
CA MET A 63 -8.40 -1.72 -5.88
C MET A 63 -9.69 -0.97 -5.53
N GLN A 64 -10.81 -1.67 -5.41
CA GLN A 64 -12.10 -1.09 -5.06
C GLN A 64 -12.39 -1.14 -3.57
N LEU A 65 -11.50 -1.73 -2.78
CA LEU A 65 -11.68 -1.83 -1.33
C LEU A 65 -11.74 -0.45 -0.71
N GLU A 66 -12.79 -0.20 0.06
CA GLU A 66 -12.96 1.07 0.77
C GLU A 66 -12.08 1.11 2.02
N ILE A 67 -11.30 2.16 2.13
CA ILE A 67 -10.41 2.40 3.28
C ILE A 67 -10.95 3.61 4.03
N SER A 68 -11.17 3.44 5.32
CA SER A 68 -11.85 4.43 6.16
C SER A 68 -10.86 5.23 7.00
N GLU A 69 -11.33 6.36 7.51
CA GLU A 69 -10.55 7.20 8.43
C GLU A 69 -10.04 6.35 9.59
N GLY A 70 -8.77 6.49 9.88
CA GLY A 70 -8.13 5.76 10.98
C GLY A 70 -7.60 4.39 10.64
N ASP A 71 -7.87 3.91 9.42
CA ASP A 71 -7.34 2.61 8.99
C ASP A 71 -5.83 2.67 8.79
N GLU A 72 -5.18 1.52 8.93
CA GLU A 72 -3.76 1.35 8.66
C GLU A 72 -3.58 0.39 7.49
N ILE A 73 -2.74 0.79 6.53
CA ILE A 73 -2.39 -0.04 5.39
C ILE A 73 -0.91 -0.37 5.46
N VAL A 74 -0.57 -1.62 5.20
CA VAL A 74 0.82 -2.08 5.12
C VAL A 74 1.05 -2.67 3.74
N PHE A 75 2.05 -2.16 3.03
CA PHE A 75 2.57 -2.76 1.81
C PHE A 75 3.86 -3.49 2.13
N THR A 76 3.93 -4.75 1.78
CA THR A 76 5.12 -5.56 2.02
C THR A 76 5.27 -6.61 0.92
N ASN A 77 6.26 -7.47 1.04
CA ASN A 77 6.46 -8.59 0.14
C ASN A 77 6.86 -9.80 0.98
N PHE A 78 6.46 -10.98 0.54
CA PHE A 78 7.00 -12.18 1.15
C PHE A 78 8.45 -12.33 0.71
N VAL A 79 9.33 -12.53 1.68
CA VAL A 79 10.74 -12.63 1.40
C VAL A 79 11.11 -14.08 1.20
N GLY A 80 11.78 -14.29 0.08
CA GLY A 80 12.62 -15.42 -0.18
C GLY A 80 12.07 -16.75 0.18
N GLY A 81 12.68 -17.73 -0.24
CA GLY A 81 12.51 -19.11 0.08
C GLY A 81 11.07 -19.51 0.28
N GLY A 82 10.34 -18.55 0.29
CA GLY A 82 8.95 -18.80 0.61
C GLY A 82 8.28 -19.45 -0.41
#